data_e3a81346db9098dc9956ef76b47b4977
#
_entry.id   e3a81346db9098dc9956ef76b47b4977
#
_cell.length_a   1.000
_cell.length_b   1.000
_cell.length_c   1.000
_cell.angle_alpha   90.00
_cell.angle_beta   90.00
_cell.angle_gamma   90.00
#
_symmetry.space_group_name_H-M   'P 1'
#
loop_
_entity.id
_entity.type
_entity.pdbx_description
1 polymer ?
#
loop_
_entity_poly.entity_id
_entity_poly.type
_entity_poly.pdbx_seq_one_letter_code
_entity_poly.pdbx_strand_id
1 'polypeptide(L)'
;MRRPLRLWIFALGTVVSTATFAQQSSQALNTRALAATCANCHGTDGYSVEGQAMVKLAGLNQSVIAAQLRAFRDGQRPATVMHQLTKGYSDQQIDAIAAYFASLK
;
A
#
# COMPACT_ATOMS: atom_id res chain seq x y z
N MET A 1 -48.59 -32.90 25.67
CA MET A 1 -48.37 -31.55 25.11
C MET A 1 -46.89 -31.39 24.76
N ARG A 2 -46.55 -31.54 23.49
CA ARG A 2 -45.18 -31.43 23.00
C ARG A 2 -45.04 -30.07 22.32
N ARG A 3 -44.25 -29.13 22.90
CA ARG A 3 -43.93 -27.84 22.30
C ARG A 3 -42.80 -28.01 21.27
N PRO A 4 -42.93 -27.52 20.05
CA PRO A 4 -41.88 -27.64 19.05
C PRO A 4 -40.78 -26.61 19.34
N LEU A 5 -39.59 -27.11 19.61
CA LEU A 5 -38.33 -26.38 19.71
C LEU A 5 -37.74 -26.23 18.30
N ARG A 6 -38.29 -25.32 17.51
CA ARG A 6 -37.77 -24.99 16.17
C ARG A 6 -37.97 -23.50 15.91
N LEU A 7 -36.97 -22.66 16.19
CA LEU A 7 -36.88 -21.27 15.61
C LEU A 7 -35.76 -20.46 16.28
N TRP A 8 -34.52 -20.97 16.32
CA TRP A 8 -33.38 -20.12 16.75
C TRP A 8 -32.08 -20.43 16.02
N ILE A 9 -32.07 -20.66 14.69
CA ILE A 9 -30.84 -20.94 13.92
C ILE A 9 -30.66 -19.97 12.72
N PHE A 10 -31.33 -18.85 12.64
CA PHE A 10 -31.18 -17.94 11.47
C PHE A 10 -30.69 -16.52 11.79
N ALA A 11 -29.96 -16.29 12.85
CA ALA A 11 -29.50 -14.94 13.19
C ALA A 11 -27.97 -14.74 13.25
N LEU A 12 -27.14 -15.72 12.86
CA LEU A 12 -25.68 -15.58 12.97
C LEU A 12 -24.94 -15.41 11.61
N GLY A 13 -25.63 -15.29 10.51
CA GLY A 13 -25.00 -15.33 9.16
C GLY A 13 -24.58 -13.99 8.54
N THR A 14 -24.95 -12.83 9.08
CA THR A 14 -24.83 -11.55 8.36
C THR A 14 -23.80 -10.56 8.89
N VAL A 15 -23.10 -10.82 9.98
CA VAL A 15 -22.18 -9.85 10.59
C VAL A 15 -20.75 -9.94 10.05
N VAL A 16 -20.36 -11.03 9.39
CA VAL A 16 -18.96 -11.25 8.96
C VAL A 16 -18.58 -10.46 7.70
N SER A 17 -19.54 -10.16 6.81
CA SER A 17 -19.23 -9.54 5.50
C SER A 17 -18.89 -8.05 5.56
N THR A 18 -19.42 -7.30 6.53
CA THR A 18 -19.21 -5.84 6.61
C THR A 18 -17.85 -5.46 7.18
N ALA A 19 -17.28 -6.27 8.06
CA ALA A 19 -15.96 -6.01 8.66
C ALA A 19 -14.82 -6.11 7.62
N THR A 20 -14.94 -6.99 6.65
CA THR A 20 -13.90 -7.19 5.61
C THR A 20 -13.77 -5.99 4.68
N PHE A 21 -14.87 -5.37 4.28
CA PHE A 21 -14.84 -4.18 3.41
C PHE A 21 -14.28 -2.95 4.11
N ALA A 22 -14.61 -2.74 5.38
CA ALA A 22 -14.09 -1.63 6.16
C ALA A 22 -12.57 -1.73 6.36
N GLN A 23 -12.05 -2.95 6.53
CA GLN A 23 -10.62 -3.19 6.71
C GLN A 23 -9.83 -2.97 5.42
N GLN A 24 -10.36 -3.39 4.27
CA GLN A 24 -9.75 -3.14 2.97
C GLN A 24 -9.68 -1.64 2.64
N SER A 25 -10.73 -0.87 2.95
CA SER A 25 -10.73 0.57 2.70
C SER A 25 -9.71 1.31 3.56
N SER A 26 -9.57 0.95 4.84
CA SER A 26 -8.58 1.56 5.73
C SER A 26 -7.14 1.22 5.32
N GLN A 27 -6.89 0.01 4.86
CA GLN A 27 -5.58 -0.41 4.38
C GLN A 27 -5.18 0.32 3.08
N ALA A 28 -6.12 0.49 2.15
CA ALA A 28 -5.90 1.26 0.93
C ALA A 28 -5.58 2.73 1.23
N LEU A 29 -6.31 3.35 2.16
CA LEU A 29 -6.04 4.72 2.59
C LEU A 29 -4.66 4.86 3.26
N ASN A 30 -4.28 3.92 4.12
CA ASN A 30 -2.97 3.93 4.75
C ASN A 30 -1.84 3.78 3.72
N THR A 31 -1.99 2.88 2.75
CA THR A 31 -1.02 2.72 1.67
C THR A 31 -0.87 3.98 0.84
N ARG A 32 -1.99 4.63 0.49
CA ARG A 32 -1.97 5.90 -0.24
C ARG A 32 -1.30 7.02 0.57
N ALA A 33 -1.55 7.09 1.87
CA ALA A 33 -0.90 8.05 2.75
C ALA A 33 0.62 7.84 2.82
N LEU A 34 1.09 6.60 2.90
CA LEU A 34 2.52 6.26 2.81
C LEU A 34 3.11 6.68 1.47
N ALA A 35 2.45 6.34 0.36
CA ALA A 35 2.89 6.69 -0.99
C ALA A 35 2.89 8.21 -1.25
N ALA A 36 2.02 8.97 -0.59
CA ALA A 36 1.95 10.43 -0.71
C ALA A 36 3.24 11.13 -0.25
N THR A 37 4.00 10.52 0.64
CA THR A 37 5.31 11.07 1.07
C THR A 37 6.33 11.15 -0.07
N CYS A 38 6.18 10.34 -1.11
CA CYS A 38 7.05 10.30 -2.28
C CYS A 38 6.76 11.46 -3.26
N ALA A 39 5.58 12.07 -3.16
CA ALA A 39 5.09 13.06 -4.12
C ALA A 39 5.95 14.34 -4.18
N ASN A 40 6.57 14.73 -3.06
CA ASN A 40 7.40 15.93 -3.00
C ASN A 40 8.56 15.93 -4.03
N CYS A 41 9.08 14.73 -4.35
CA CYS A 41 10.19 14.59 -5.28
C CYS A 41 9.78 13.88 -6.57
N HIS A 42 8.91 12.87 -6.48
CA HIS A 42 8.53 12.03 -7.62
C HIS A 42 7.23 12.47 -8.31
N GLY A 43 6.62 13.57 -7.85
CA GLY A 43 5.35 14.07 -8.37
C GLY A 43 4.13 13.36 -7.79
N THR A 44 2.97 13.98 -7.93
CA THR A 44 1.70 13.44 -7.44
C THR A 44 1.46 12.04 -8.03
N ASP A 45 1.15 11.10 -7.14
CA ASP A 45 0.98 9.69 -7.49
C ASP A 45 2.16 9.09 -8.28
N GLY A 46 3.37 9.64 -8.10
CA GLY A 46 4.58 9.15 -8.76
C GLY A 46 4.70 9.52 -10.24
N TYR A 47 3.89 10.45 -10.73
CA TYR A 47 4.05 11.04 -12.06
C TYR A 47 5.04 12.19 -11.97
N SER A 48 6.26 11.97 -12.46
CA SER A 48 7.30 13.00 -12.44
C SER A 48 6.85 14.26 -13.18
N VAL A 49 7.22 15.42 -12.64
CA VAL A 49 6.96 16.71 -13.28
C VAL A 49 7.91 16.89 -14.46
N GLU A 50 7.39 17.34 -15.58
CA GLU A 50 8.18 17.58 -16.79
C GLU A 50 9.32 18.57 -16.52
N GLY A 51 10.51 18.25 -17.01
CA GLY A 51 11.71 19.05 -16.77
C GLY A 51 12.46 18.77 -15.46
N GLN A 52 11.94 17.89 -14.60
CA GLN A 52 12.66 17.43 -13.42
C GLN A 52 13.35 16.08 -13.66
N ALA A 53 14.61 15.97 -13.22
CA ALA A 53 15.41 14.74 -13.39
C ALA A 53 14.99 13.62 -12.39
N MET A 54 13.72 13.56 -12.00
CA MET A 54 13.21 12.58 -11.06
C MET A 54 12.58 11.39 -11.78
N VAL A 55 12.87 10.19 -11.29
CA VAL A 55 12.33 8.96 -11.84
C VAL A 55 10.82 8.90 -11.63
N LYS A 56 10.06 8.67 -12.70
CA LYS A 56 8.64 8.36 -12.64
C LYS A 56 8.45 7.01 -11.93
N LEU A 57 7.58 6.96 -10.93
CA LEU A 57 7.26 5.73 -10.19
C LEU A 57 5.99 5.06 -10.71
N ALA A 58 5.01 5.86 -11.17
CA ALA A 58 3.73 5.36 -11.67
C ALA A 58 3.93 4.40 -12.85
N GLY A 59 3.32 3.22 -12.76
CA GLY A 59 3.36 2.20 -13.79
C GLY A 59 4.65 1.37 -13.86
N LEU A 60 5.63 1.60 -12.99
CA LEU A 60 6.80 0.74 -12.89
C LEU A 60 6.43 -0.63 -12.33
N ASN A 61 7.22 -1.63 -12.67
CA ASN A 61 7.03 -2.99 -12.14
C ASN A 61 7.18 -3.02 -10.62
N GLN A 62 6.22 -3.66 -9.93
CA GLN A 62 6.20 -3.76 -8.47
C GLN A 62 7.48 -4.34 -7.89
N SER A 63 7.99 -5.42 -8.46
CA SER A 63 9.20 -6.08 -7.95
C SER A 63 10.43 -5.17 -8.08
N VAL A 64 10.49 -4.36 -9.13
CA VAL A 64 11.56 -3.38 -9.33
C VAL A 64 11.50 -2.29 -8.26
N ILE A 65 10.33 -1.70 -8.03
CA ILE A 65 10.15 -0.66 -7.00
C ILE A 65 10.53 -1.23 -5.63
N ALA A 66 10.00 -2.40 -5.26
CA ALA A 66 10.28 -3.03 -3.97
C ALA A 66 11.77 -3.32 -3.77
N ALA A 67 12.44 -3.87 -4.80
CA ALA A 67 13.87 -4.15 -4.75
C ALA A 67 14.70 -2.86 -4.57
N GLN A 68 14.35 -1.78 -5.28
CA GLN A 68 15.05 -0.50 -5.15
C GLN A 68 14.87 0.12 -3.77
N LEU A 69 13.65 0.11 -3.22
CA LEU A 69 13.38 0.64 -1.88
C LEU A 69 14.15 -0.13 -0.80
N ARG A 70 14.22 -1.46 -0.91
CA ARG A 70 15.05 -2.29 -0.01
C ARG A 70 16.52 -2.00 -0.17
N ALA A 71 17.02 -1.89 -1.40
CA ALA A 71 18.42 -1.57 -1.66
C ALA A 71 18.85 -0.21 -1.06
N PHE A 72 17.97 0.79 -1.10
CA PHE A 72 18.20 2.06 -0.42
C PHE A 72 18.16 1.91 1.10
N ARG A 73 17.18 1.20 1.65
CA ARG A 73 17.04 0.98 3.10
C ARG A 73 18.25 0.27 3.68
N ASP A 74 18.73 -0.75 2.99
CA ASP A 74 19.81 -1.63 3.44
C ASP A 74 21.20 -1.08 3.09
N GLY A 75 21.28 0.12 2.50
CA GLY A 75 22.54 0.78 2.15
C GLY A 75 23.29 0.16 0.95
N GLN A 76 22.63 -0.72 0.21
CA GLN A 76 23.21 -1.39 -0.98
C GLN A 76 23.21 -0.50 -2.22
N ARG A 77 22.40 0.56 -2.22
CA ARG A 77 22.33 1.54 -3.29
C ARG A 77 22.65 2.94 -2.76
N PRO A 78 23.64 3.64 -3.35
CA PRO A 78 23.96 5.01 -2.95
C PRO A 78 22.81 5.96 -3.34
N ALA A 79 22.53 6.93 -2.46
CA ALA A 79 21.51 7.96 -2.68
C ALA A 79 21.82 9.19 -1.84
N THR A 80 21.30 10.34 -2.25
CA THR A 80 21.34 11.58 -1.46
C THR A 80 20.35 11.58 -0.31
N VAL A 81 19.10 11.10 -0.54
CA VAL A 81 18.01 11.17 0.44
C VAL A 81 17.23 9.85 0.57
N MET A 82 17.13 9.05 -0.50
CA MET A 82 16.29 7.85 -0.49
C MET A 82 16.66 6.85 0.60
N HIS A 83 17.94 6.71 0.92
CA HIS A 83 18.42 5.86 2.02
C HIS A 83 17.88 6.31 3.38
N GLN A 84 17.64 7.60 3.61
CA GLN A 84 17.06 8.12 4.84
C GLN A 84 15.54 7.91 4.88
N LEU A 85 14.86 8.14 3.75
CA LEU A 85 13.40 7.99 3.65
C LEU A 85 12.98 6.53 3.83
N THR A 86 13.73 5.59 3.27
CA THR A 86 13.37 4.17 3.30
C THR A 86 13.70 3.46 4.61
N LYS A 87 14.56 4.02 5.45
CA LYS A 87 14.95 3.41 6.75
C LYS A 87 13.78 3.10 7.67
N GLY A 88 12.73 3.91 7.63
CA GLY A 88 11.56 3.76 8.50
C GLY A 88 10.52 2.75 7.98
N TYR A 89 10.67 2.20 6.79
CA TYR A 89 9.66 1.31 6.21
C TYR A 89 9.92 -0.16 6.53
N SER A 90 8.89 -0.85 6.98
CA SER A 90 8.88 -2.32 7.06
C SER A 90 8.79 -2.95 5.66
N ASP A 91 9.10 -4.24 5.54
CA ASP A 91 8.94 -4.97 4.28
C ASP A 91 7.50 -4.92 3.75
N GLN A 92 6.51 -5.03 4.64
CA GLN A 92 5.10 -4.93 4.28
C GLN A 92 4.73 -3.55 3.73
N GLN A 93 5.27 -2.47 4.32
CA GLN A 93 5.06 -1.12 3.82
C GLN A 93 5.74 -0.89 2.46
N ILE A 94 6.94 -1.41 2.26
CA ILE A 94 7.64 -1.36 0.98
C ILE A 94 6.84 -2.09 -0.10
N ASP A 95 6.33 -3.29 0.19
CA ASP A 95 5.53 -4.04 -0.77
C ASP A 95 4.21 -3.34 -1.09
N ALA A 96 3.55 -2.74 -0.10
CA ALA A 96 2.33 -1.98 -0.29
C ALA A 96 2.57 -0.71 -1.14
N ILE A 97 3.62 0.05 -0.87
CA ILE A 97 4.02 1.23 -1.67
C ILE A 97 4.33 0.81 -3.11
N ALA A 98 5.09 -0.27 -3.30
CA ALA A 98 5.45 -0.77 -4.61
C ALA A 98 4.23 -1.22 -5.42
N ALA A 99 3.29 -1.93 -4.78
CA ALA A 99 2.03 -2.34 -5.41
C ALA A 99 1.17 -1.12 -5.79
N TYR A 100 1.13 -0.10 -4.94
CA TYR A 100 0.40 1.14 -5.22
C TYR A 100 0.90 1.81 -6.51
N PHE A 101 2.19 2.12 -6.60
CA PHE A 101 2.74 2.77 -7.79
C PHE A 101 2.65 1.90 -9.04
N ALA A 102 2.81 0.59 -8.92
CA ALA A 102 2.65 -0.33 -10.05
C ALA A 102 1.22 -0.40 -10.59
N SER A 103 0.21 -0.13 -9.76
CA SER A 103 -1.20 -0.12 -10.15
C SER A 103 -1.61 1.12 -10.95
N LEU A 104 -0.82 2.19 -10.90
CA LEU A 104 -1.08 3.44 -11.60
C LEU A 104 -0.67 3.33 -13.07
N LYS A 105 -1.49 3.89 -13.98
CA LYS A 105 -1.26 3.80 -15.45
C LYS A 105 -0.93 5.16 -16.03
#